data_2a8e1d41fbb58c3c3a830efb5b82e59b
#
_entry.id   2a8e1d41fbb58c3c3a830efb5b82e59b
#
_cell.length_a   1.000
_cell.length_b   1.000
_cell.length_c   1.000
_cell.angle_alpha   90.00
_cell.angle_beta   90.00
_cell.angle_gamma   90.00
#
_symmetry.space_group_name_H-M   'P 1'
#
loop_
_entity.id
_entity.type
_entity.pdbx_description
1 polymer ?
#
loop_
_entity_poly.entity_id
_entity_poly.type
_entity_poly.pdbx_seq_one_letter_code
_entity_poly.pdbx_strand_id
1 'polypeptide(L)'
;MSQQYTNELTPELAASMARPPFSAEKKAAMSEGAHQAVEEQEVFMREHPVVAIYRIAVDGALTRRGGVVRAVWNGAEIELDGGQKVNIALVGDEVVYPDGTTARIVTGSGSKFRKGEQSIALVGSRLSNGDVIISTPQARCMLNELKGLPVDDDFLPAEG
;
A
#
# COMPACT_ATOMS: atom_id res chain seq x y z
N MET A 1 -5.28 -21.16 4.71
CA MET A 1 -5.81 -19.83 4.38
C MET A 1 -4.74 -18.77 4.59
N SER A 2 -4.62 -17.87 3.64
CA SER A 2 -3.67 -16.77 3.79
C SER A 2 -4.20 -15.73 4.76
N GLN A 3 -3.33 -15.22 5.61
CA GLN A 3 -3.67 -14.10 6.46
C GLN A 3 -3.92 -12.86 5.60
N GLN A 4 -4.90 -12.05 5.99
CA GLN A 4 -5.27 -10.82 5.28
C GLN A 4 -4.95 -9.61 6.14
N TYR A 5 -4.50 -8.55 5.49
CA TYR A 5 -4.08 -7.31 6.14
C TYR A 5 -4.89 -6.13 5.58
N THR A 6 -5.25 -5.22 6.45
CA THR A 6 -6.07 -4.06 6.12
C THR A 6 -5.23 -2.78 6.10
N ASN A 7 -5.86 -1.62 5.95
CA ASN A 7 -5.19 -0.33 6.07
C ASN A 7 -5.23 0.23 7.49
N GLU A 8 -5.49 -0.61 8.50
CA GLU A 8 -5.48 -0.15 9.87
C GLU A 8 -4.07 0.26 10.31
N LEU A 9 -3.91 1.51 10.72
CA LEU A 9 -2.67 2.00 11.27
C LEU A 9 -2.71 1.80 12.79
N THR A 10 -2.19 0.65 13.25
CA THR A 10 -2.17 0.34 14.67
C THR A 10 -1.13 1.20 15.39
N PRO A 11 -1.27 1.42 16.73
CA PRO A 11 -0.25 2.14 17.50
C PRO A 11 1.15 1.51 17.38
N GLU A 12 1.22 0.19 17.34
CA GLU A 12 2.49 -0.54 17.21
C GLU A 12 3.13 -0.28 15.85
N LEU A 13 2.34 -0.29 14.78
CA LEU A 13 2.84 -0.02 13.42
C LEU A 13 3.28 1.44 13.32
N ALA A 14 2.48 2.37 13.82
CA ALA A 14 2.83 3.79 13.81
C ALA A 14 4.13 4.05 14.57
N ALA A 15 4.32 3.42 15.73
CA ALA A 15 5.56 3.54 16.51
C ALA A 15 6.75 2.97 15.74
N SER A 16 6.57 1.84 15.07
CA SER A 16 7.62 1.23 14.25
C SER A 16 8.05 2.16 13.12
N MET A 17 7.09 2.79 12.44
CA MET A 17 7.36 3.70 11.34
C MET A 17 8.01 5.02 11.80
N ALA A 18 7.81 5.40 13.05
CA ALA A 18 8.38 6.62 13.61
C ALA A 18 9.80 6.42 14.16
N ARG A 19 10.30 5.19 14.22
CA ARG A 19 11.65 4.92 14.72
C ARG A 19 12.71 5.54 13.81
N PRO A 20 13.73 6.19 14.40
CA PRO A 20 14.86 6.65 13.60
C PRO A 20 15.54 5.47 12.90
N PRO A 21 15.95 5.63 11.62
CA PRO A 21 16.56 4.52 10.87
C PRO A 21 17.96 4.15 11.34
N PHE A 22 18.62 5.04 12.10
CA PHE A 22 19.99 4.80 12.56
C PHE A 22 20.10 5.00 14.05
N SER A 23 20.87 4.12 14.71
CA SER A 23 21.20 4.26 16.13
C SER A 23 22.11 5.47 16.36
N ALA A 24 22.20 5.91 17.61
CA ALA A 24 23.12 7.00 17.98
C ALA A 24 24.57 6.65 17.66
N GLU A 25 24.97 5.38 17.85
CA GLU A 25 26.30 4.91 17.51
C GLU A 25 26.59 5.01 16.02
N LYS A 26 25.67 4.58 15.18
CA LYS A 26 25.82 4.66 13.73
C LYS A 26 25.89 6.09 13.26
N LYS A 27 25.07 6.96 13.83
CA LYS A 27 25.10 8.39 13.49
C LYS A 27 26.43 9.03 13.86
N ALA A 28 26.97 8.70 15.03
CA ALA A 28 28.27 9.22 15.48
C ALA A 28 29.43 8.78 14.59
N ALA A 29 29.30 7.63 13.91
CA ALA A 29 30.31 7.10 13.02
C ALA A 29 30.21 7.66 11.59
N MET A 30 29.18 8.42 11.28
CA MET A 30 28.97 9.00 9.94
C MET A 30 29.86 10.23 9.71
N SER A 31 30.12 10.53 8.43
CA SER A 31 30.73 11.79 8.05
C SER A 31 29.79 12.94 8.47
N GLU A 32 30.36 14.15 8.61
CA GLU A 32 29.57 15.33 8.99
C GLU A 32 28.39 15.57 8.05
N GLY A 33 28.61 15.45 6.73
CA GLY A 33 27.54 15.64 5.75
C GLY A 33 26.45 14.58 5.84
N ALA A 34 26.83 13.32 6.04
CA ALA A 34 25.86 12.23 6.20
C ALA A 34 25.08 12.37 7.49
N HIS A 35 25.74 12.74 8.58
CA HIS A 35 25.11 12.99 9.87
C HIS A 35 24.07 14.10 9.77
N GLN A 36 24.40 15.20 9.10
CA GLN A 36 23.49 16.32 8.92
C GLN A 36 22.27 15.91 8.08
N ALA A 37 22.46 15.14 7.01
CA ALA A 37 21.36 14.65 6.18
C ALA A 37 20.39 13.78 6.98
N VAL A 38 20.91 12.90 7.83
CA VAL A 38 20.09 12.04 8.70
C VAL A 38 19.32 12.88 9.72
N GLU A 39 19.97 13.88 10.32
CA GLU A 39 19.30 14.78 11.28
C GLU A 39 18.15 15.54 10.63
N GLU A 40 18.35 16.04 9.41
CA GLU A 40 17.30 16.73 8.65
C GLU A 40 16.12 15.80 8.35
N GLN A 41 16.42 14.55 7.99
CA GLN A 41 15.40 13.54 7.72
C GLN A 41 14.59 13.23 8.99
N GLU A 42 15.25 13.11 10.13
CA GLU A 42 14.58 12.84 11.40
C GLU A 42 13.66 14.00 11.82
N VAL A 43 14.10 15.24 11.59
CA VAL A 43 13.25 16.43 11.85
C VAL A 43 12.00 16.37 10.95
N PHE A 44 12.19 16.09 9.66
CA PHE A 44 11.08 15.94 8.72
C PHE A 44 10.09 14.88 9.17
N MET A 45 10.58 13.71 9.61
CA MET A 45 9.74 12.61 10.08
C MET A 45 8.95 12.99 11.34
N ARG A 46 9.54 13.77 12.23
CA ARG A 46 8.85 14.26 13.43
C ARG A 46 7.76 15.27 13.11
N GLU A 47 7.99 16.12 12.11
CA GLU A 47 7.03 17.14 11.70
C GLU A 47 5.91 16.56 10.82
N HIS A 48 6.21 15.46 10.12
CA HIS A 48 5.29 14.82 9.17
C HIS A 48 5.13 13.33 9.47
N PRO A 49 4.57 12.96 10.64
CA PRO A 49 4.36 11.55 10.95
C PRO A 49 3.35 10.91 10.01
N VAL A 50 3.42 9.59 9.87
CA VAL A 50 2.47 8.82 9.07
C VAL A 50 1.10 8.89 9.74
N VAL A 51 0.08 9.31 8.99
CA VAL A 51 -1.30 9.41 9.49
C VAL A 51 -2.23 8.39 8.84
N ALA A 52 -1.83 7.79 7.73
CA ALA A 52 -2.60 6.73 7.06
C ALA A 52 -1.68 5.84 6.26
N ILE A 53 -2.07 4.59 6.10
CA ILE A 53 -1.36 3.65 5.24
C ILE A 53 -2.34 3.06 4.22
N TYR A 54 -1.80 2.68 3.05
CA TYR A 54 -2.56 2.08 1.96
C TYR A 54 -1.76 0.88 1.45
N ARG A 55 -2.14 -0.33 1.85
CA ARG A 55 -1.43 -1.52 1.41
C ARG A 55 -1.70 -1.79 -0.06
N ILE A 56 -0.67 -2.18 -0.78
CA ILE A 56 -0.77 -2.56 -2.19
C ILE A 56 -1.56 -3.85 -2.28
N ALA A 57 -2.61 -3.88 -3.11
CA ALA A 57 -3.40 -5.07 -3.35
C ALA A 57 -2.65 -6.01 -4.28
N VAL A 58 -2.69 -7.30 -3.96
CA VAL A 58 -2.06 -8.34 -4.76
C VAL A 58 -3.10 -9.41 -5.10
N ASP A 59 -2.70 -10.38 -5.93
CA ASP A 59 -3.55 -11.53 -6.24
C ASP A 59 -4.02 -12.19 -4.94
N GLY A 60 -5.32 -12.46 -4.84
CA GLY A 60 -5.91 -13.01 -3.63
C GLY A 60 -6.44 -11.98 -2.64
N ALA A 61 -6.33 -10.68 -2.93
CA ALA A 61 -6.95 -9.64 -2.10
C ALA A 61 -8.47 -9.84 -2.07
N LEU A 62 -9.10 -9.46 -0.96
CA LEU A 62 -10.53 -9.70 -0.75
C LEU A 62 -11.32 -8.39 -0.76
N THR A 63 -12.58 -8.49 -1.20
CA THR A 63 -13.50 -7.35 -1.21
C THR A 63 -14.55 -7.49 -0.12
N ARG A 64 -15.24 -6.39 0.16
CA ARG A 64 -16.29 -6.35 1.18
C ARG A 64 -17.41 -7.37 0.91
N ARG A 65 -17.74 -7.59 -0.36
CA ARG A 65 -18.83 -8.51 -0.76
C ARG A 65 -18.35 -9.93 -1.04
N GLY A 66 -17.10 -10.27 -0.70
CA GLY A 66 -16.59 -11.63 -0.83
C GLY A 66 -15.92 -11.92 -2.17
N GLY A 67 -15.61 -10.90 -2.95
CA GLY A 67 -14.85 -11.08 -4.20
C GLY A 67 -13.37 -11.32 -3.94
N VAL A 68 -12.72 -11.99 -4.87
CA VAL A 68 -11.27 -12.28 -4.83
C VAL A 68 -10.61 -11.64 -6.05
N VAL A 69 -9.58 -10.83 -5.81
CA VAL A 69 -8.83 -10.15 -6.86
C VAL A 69 -7.96 -11.15 -7.62
N ARG A 70 -7.99 -11.08 -8.94
CA ARG A 70 -7.17 -11.87 -9.85
C ARG A 70 -6.17 -10.96 -10.55
N ALA A 71 -4.93 -10.94 -10.08
CA ALA A 71 -3.86 -10.13 -10.65
C ALA A 71 -3.06 -10.96 -11.64
N VAL A 72 -3.02 -10.52 -12.90
CA VAL A 72 -2.43 -11.28 -13.99
C VAL A 72 -1.12 -10.69 -14.52
N TRP A 73 -0.81 -9.44 -14.17
CA TRP A 73 0.45 -8.81 -14.58
C TRP A 73 1.60 -9.35 -13.74
N ASN A 74 2.55 -10.01 -14.37
CA ASN A 74 3.67 -10.66 -13.67
C ASN A 74 4.96 -9.83 -13.69
N GLY A 75 4.89 -8.55 -14.02
CA GLY A 75 6.06 -7.66 -14.04
C GLY A 75 6.59 -7.26 -12.68
N ALA A 76 5.78 -7.42 -11.62
CA ALA A 76 6.21 -7.20 -10.24
C ALA A 76 5.46 -8.15 -9.32
N GLU A 77 6.23 -8.83 -8.47
CA GLU A 77 5.69 -9.81 -7.54
C GLU A 77 6.06 -9.43 -6.11
N ILE A 78 5.21 -9.82 -5.17
CA ILE A 78 5.47 -9.64 -3.73
C ILE A 78 5.52 -11.02 -3.11
N GLU A 79 6.54 -11.27 -2.28
CA GLU A 79 6.67 -12.52 -1.57
C GLU A 79 5.85 -12.47 -0.27
N LEU A 80 4.99 -13.48 -0.10
CA LEU A 80 4.19 -13.64 1.12
C LEU A 80 5.00 -14.35 2.20
N ASP A 81 4.50 -14.33 3.44
CA ASP A 81 5.19 -14.93 4.59
C ASP A 81 5.55 -16.40 4.39
N GLY A 82 4.77 -17.13 3.63
CA GLY A 82 5.08 -18.54 3.34
C GLY A 82 6.07 -18.77 2.20
N GLY A 83 6.65 -17.70 1.64
CA GLY A 83 7.56 -17.80 0.50
C GLY A 83 6.88 -17.79 -0.86
N GLN A 84 5.56 -17.82 -0.89
CA GLN A 84 4.79 -17.75 -2.14
C GLN A 84 4.89 -16.35 -2.73
N LYS A 85 5.09 -16.24 -4.04
CA LYS A 85 5.12 -14.96 -4.75
C LYS A 85 3.79 -14.75 -5.46
N VAL A 86 3.26 -13.53 -5.36
CA VAL A 86 1.99 -13.16 -5.98
C VAL A 86 2.14 -11.85 -6.75
N ASN A 87 1.32 -11.70 -7.79
CA ASN A 87 1.35 -10.53 -8.66
C ASN A 87 0.71 -9.32 -7.99
N ILE A 88 1.25 -8.14 -8.27
CA ILE A 88 0.63 -6.86 -7.88
C ILE A 88 -0.61 -6.64 -8.73
N ALA A 89 -1.72 -6.24 -8.10
CA ALA A 89 -2.96 -5.93 -8.80
C ALA A 89 -2.92 -4.50 -9.37
N LEU A 90 -3.56 -4.32 -10.51
CA LEU A 90 -3.66 -3.04 -11.22
C LEU A 90 -5.13 -2.65 -11.38
N VAL A 91 -5.37 -1.35 -11.55
CA VAL A 91 -6.69 -0.87 -11.99
C VAL A 91 -7.01 -1.55 -13.33
N GLY A 92 -8.22 -2.08 -13.45
CA GLY A 92 -8.64 -2.87 -14.62
C GLY A 92 -8.62 -4.37 -14.38
N ASP A 93 -7.95 -4.83 -13.34
CA ASP A 93 -7.91 -6.27 -13.03
C ASP A 93 -9.28 -6.76 -12.56
N GLU A 94 -9.53 -8.04 -12.78
CA GLU A 94 -10.80 -8.67 -12.51
C GLU A 94 -10.91 -9.15 -11.06
N VAL A 95 -12.12 -9.04 -10.54
CA VAL A 95 -12.50 -9.60 -9.23
C VAL A 95 -13.58 -10.63 -9.47
N VAL A 96 -13.41 -11.83 -8.92
CA VAL A 96 -14.34 -12.95 -9.11
C VAL A 96 -15.09 -13.21 -7.81
N TYR A 97 -16.40 -13.36 -7.90
CA TYR A 97 -17.27 -13.63 -6.74
C TYR A 97 -17.64 -15.11 -6.66
N PRO A 98 -18.05 -15.59 -5.48
CA PRO A 98 -18.45 -17.00 -5.30
C PRO A 98 -19.57 -17.47 -6.24
N ASP A 99 -20.46 -16.57 -6.67
CA ASP A 99 -21.56 -16.89 -7.58
C ASP A 99 -21.13 -16.88 -9.07
N GLY A 100 -19.83 -16.66 -9.34
CA GLY A 100 -19.29 -16.62 -10.69
C GLY A 100 -19.38 -15.25 -11.38
N THR A 101 -20.02 -14.26 -10.76
CA THR A 101 -20.02 -12.90 -11.32
C THR A 101 -18.65 -12.24 -11.15
N THR A 102 -18.39 -11.21 -11.93
CA THR A 102 -17.12 -10.50 -11.91
C THR A 102 -17.33 -8.99 -11.86
N ALA A 103 -16.28 -8.29 -11.45
CA ALA A 103 -16.22 -6.83 -11.49
C ALA A 103 -14.78 -6.44 -11.81
N ARG A 104 -14.56 -5.15 -12.07
CA ARG A 104 -13.22 -4.64 -12.36
C ARG A 104 -12.84 -3.57 -11.37
N ILE A 105 -11.53 -3.50 -11.05
CA ILE A 105 -10.98 -2.46 -10.18
C ILE A 105 -10.97 -1.16 -10.97
N VAL A 106 -11.55 -0.08 -10.42
CA VAL A 106 -11.68 1.18 -11.15
C VAL A 106 -10.90 2.34 -10.52
N THR A 107 -10.47 2.23 -9.25
CA THR A 107 -9.64 3.26 -8.61
C THR A 107 -8.37 2.63 -8.02
N GLY A 108 -7.34 3.45 -7.86
CA GLY A 108 -6.06 3.01 -7.32
C GLY A 108 -5.18 4.17 -6.89
N SER A 109 -3.87 4.00 -6.97
CA SER A 109 -2.89 5.00 -6.53
C SER A 109 -2.80 6.25 -7.42
N GLY A 110 -3.53 6.28 -8.54
CA GLY A 110 -3.51 7.41 -9.44
C GLY A 110 -2.12 7.63 -10.04
N SER A 111 -1.67 8.89 -10.05
CA SER A 111 -0.36 9.25 -10.61
C SER A 111 0.81 8.88 -9.70
N LYS A 112 0.56 8.51 -8.45
CA LYS A 112 1.63 8.23 -7.48
C LYS A 112 2.44 6.98 -7.82
N PHE A 113 1.76 5.91 -8.25
CA PHE A 113 2.39 4.68 -8.71
C PHE A 113 1.65 4.15 -9.92
N ARG A 114 2.35 3.91 -11.01
CA ARG A 114 1.75 3.46 -12.27
C ARG A 114 2.60 2.39 -12.94
N LYS A 115 1.92 1.52 -13.66
CA LYS A 115 2.52 0.75 -14.74
C LYS A 115 1.97 1.34 -16.04
N GLY A 116 2.76 2.13 -16.76
CA GLY A 116 2.25 2.85 -17.92
C GLY A 116 1.09 3.77 -17.53
N GLU A 117 -0.08 3.59 -18.11
CA GLU A 117 -1.28 4.36 -17.81
C GLU A 117 -2.14 3.74 -16.70
N GLN A 118 -1.82 2.52 -16.26
CA GLN A 118 -2.59 1.83 -15.22
C GLN A 118 -2.00 2.10 -13.85
N SER A 119 -2.81 2.60 -12.93
CA SER A 119 -2.38 2.76 -11.55
C SER A 119 -2.44 1.42 -10.80
N ILE A 120 -1.69 1.34 -9.71
CA ILE A 120 -1.63 0.16 -8.87
C ILE A 120 -2.86 0.14 -7.97
N ALA A 121 -3.48 -1.03 -7.83
CA ALA A 121 -4.62 -1.21 -6.94
C ALA A 121 -4.15 -1.27 -5.49
N LEU A 122 -4.99 -0.77 -4.59
CA LEU A 122 -4.70 -0.68 -3.16
C LEU A 122 -5.88 -1.25 -2.37
N VAL A 123 -5.63 -1.62 -1.13
CA VAL A 123 -6.73 -1.79 -0.18
C VAL A 123 -7.43 -0.44 -0.09
N GLY A 124 -8.74 -0.41 -0.31
CA GLY A 124 -9.51 0.81 -0.46
C GLY A 124 -9.93 1.10 -1.89
N SER A 125 -9.36 0.41 -2.89
CA SER A 125 -9.75 0.57 -4.29
C SER A 125 -11.21 0.16 -4.50
N ARG A 126 -11.93 0.92 -5.32
CA ARG A 126 -13.32 0.65 -5.66
C ARG A 126 -13.43 -0.17 -6.93
N LEU A 127 -14.52 -0.89 -7.02
CA LEU A 127 -14.84 -1.77 -8.14
C LEU A 127 -16.01 -1.21 -8.95
N SER A 128 -16.13 -1.69 -10.19
CA SER A 128 -17.17 -1.24 -11.12
C SER A 128 -18.60 -1.47 -10.62
N ASN A 129 -18.79 -2.39 -9.68
CA ASN A 129 -20.11 -2.69 -9.09
C ASN A 129 -20.35 -1.96 -7.75
N GLY A 130 -19.46 -1.05 -7.35
CA GLY A 130 -19.59 -0.32 -6.08
C GLY A 130 -18.97 -1.02 -4.88
N ASP A 131 -18.42 -2.22 -5.05
CA ASP A 131 -17.69 -2.93 -4.00
C ASP A 131 -16.33 -2.28 -3.75
N VAL A 132 -15.62 -2.71 -2.72
CA VAL A 132 -14.32 -2.15 -2.34
C VAL A 132 -13.39 -3.24 -1.84
N ILE A 133 -12.09 -3.13 -2.17
CA ILE A 133 -11.05 -4.03 -1.65
C ILE A 133 -10.82 -3.67 -0.18
N ILE A 134 -10.97 -4.65 0.73
CA ILE A 134 -10.85 -4.41 2.17
C ILE A 134 -9.58 -5.01 2.79
N SER A 135 -8.93 -5.94 2.10
CA SER A 135 -7.73 -6.59 2.64
C SER A 135 -6.90 -7.19 1.53
N THR A 136 -5.65 -7.52 1.86
CA THR A 136 -4.71 -8.13 0.92
C THR A 136 -3.82 -9.11 1.69
N PRO A 137 -3.31 -10.19 1.05
CA PRO A 137 -2.52 -11.19 1.77
C PRO A 137 -1.07 -10.79 2.06
N GLN A 138 -0.65 -9.57 1.77
CA GLN A 138 0.69 -9.09 2.09
C GLN A 138 0.64 -7.91 3.06
N ALA A 139 1.62 -7.82 3.96
CA ALA A 139 1.63 -6.82 5.05
C ALA A 139 2.61 -5.67 4.81
N ARG A 140 3.65 -5.87 4.02
CA ARG A 140 4.83 -5.00 4.02
C ARG A 140 4.80 -3.86 3.01
N CYS A 141 4.20 -4.08 1.85
CA CYS A 141 4.22 -3.10 0.77
C CYS A 141 3.02 -2.17 0.89
N MET A 142 3.29 -0.91 1.20
CA MET A 142 2.22 0.07 1.41
C MET A 142 2.69 1.47 1.03
N LEU A 143 1.72 2.33 0.69
CA LEU A 143 1.93 3.75 0.51
C LEU A 143 1.51 4.46 1.80
N ASN A 144 2.19 5.56 2.13
CA ASN A 144 1.94 6.28 3.36
C ASN A 144 1.44 7.69 3.06
N GLU A 145 0.47 8.14 3.85
CA GLU A 145 0.10 9.55 3.87
C GLU A 145 0.74 10.19 5.10
N LEU A 146 1.41 11.32 4.91
CA LEU A 146 2.09 12.04 5.97
C LEU A 146 1.29 13.25 6.41
N LYS A 147 1.37 13.59 7.70
CA LYS A 147 0.69 14.76 8.25
C LYS A 147 1.14 16.03 7.51
N GLY A 148 0.17 16.81 7.03
CA GLY A 148 0.45 18.05 6.30
C GLY A 148 0.80 17.87 4.83
N LEU A 149 0.91 16.64 4.34
CA LEU A 149 1.24 16.31 2.96
C LEU A 149 0.17 15.35 2.41
N PRO A 150 -1.01 15.86 2.05
CA PRO A 150 -2.13 15.02 1.63
C PRO A 150 -1.83 14.30 0.31
N VAL A 151 -2.54 13.20 0.07
CA VAL A 151 -2.44 12.47 -1.19
C VAL A 151 -3.09 13.27 -2.33
N ASP A 152 -2.69 12.95 -3.56
CA ASP A 152 -3.22 13.62 -4.75
C ASP A 152 -4.70 13.32 -4.96
N ASP A 153 -5.39 14.19 -5.71
CA ASP A 153 -6.83 14.07 -5.98
C ASP A 153 -7.18 12.78 -6.71
N ASP A 154 -6.28 12.24 -7.52
CA ASP A 154 -6.49 10.99 -8.27
C ASP A 154 -6.14 9.74 -7.46
N PHE A 155 -5.75 9.89 -6.19
CA PHE A 155 -5.42 8.77 -5.31
C PHE A 155 -6.71 8.30 -4.62
N LEU A 156 -7.15 7.08 -4.92
CA LEU A 156 -8.38 6.47 -4.40
C LEU A 156 -9.57 7.44 -4.41
N PRO A 157 -9.92 8.02 -5.57
CA PRO A 157 -11.04 8.96 -5.60
C PRO A 157 -12.33 8.30 -5.14
N ALA A 158 -13.20 9.08 -4.47
CA ALA A 158 -14.47 8.57 -3.94
C ALA A 158 -15.43 8.11 -5.04
N GLU A 159 -15.29 8.68 -6.22
CA GLU A 159 -16.08 8.30 -7.39
C GLU A 159 -15.12 7.75 -8.45
N GLY A 160 -15.35 6.49 -8.80
CA GLY A 160 -14.56 5.79 -9.80
C GLY A 160 -14.95 6.11 -11.21
#